data_c984a155ace0450a6a8a70900ce56047
#
_entry.id   c984a155ace0450a6a8a70900ce56047
#
_cell.length_a   1.000
_cell.length_b   1.000
_cell.length_c   1.000
_cell.angle_alpha   90.00
_cell.angle_beta   90.00
_cell.angle_gamma   90.00
#
_symmetry.space_group_name_H-M   'P 1'
#
loop_
_entity.id
_entity.type
_entity.pdbx_description
1 polymer ?
#
loop_
_entity_poly.entity_id
_entity_poly.type
_entity_poly.pdbx_seq_one_letter_code
_entity_poly.pdbx_strand_id
1 'polypeptide(L)'
;DDENNYLAEWVSGEVQSERVAPHDVAILIRMRADQVEGEIAPSFAARGLRIRNAARSVGEIQIQDLLGEELTCIFVPLLRLGATERSPENWEQTQQNYLFLEAADPDNDLTQERLLVKLEAFVRKLRTELAQRQPSPDSAEEIADMVLEFVGTPRLRQSFPAYQRARDFERVWSGFVTLLKECAEHSSSWTEALDEFEGIGQVALMTVHKSKGLEFHTMIFYGLDNQTWWSLTPQRGEELNTFFVAFTRAKQRAFFSQCVERGHAIGWIQQLLAPAGVETIDGTTILGTT
;
A
#
# COMPACT_ATOMS: atom_id res chain seq x y z
N ASP A 1 6.32 -12.98 -21.62
CA ASP A 1 6.82 -11.60 -21.90
C ASP A 1 5.73 -10.71 -22.50
N ASP A 2 4.89 -11.20 -23.42
CA ASP A 2 3.86 -10.38 -24.08
C ASP A 2 2.75 -9.92 -23.12
N GLU A 3 2.29 -10.79 -22.22
CA GLU A 3 1.31 -10.47 -21.17
C GLU A 3 1.79 -9.29 -20.29
N ASN A 4 3.04 -9.35 -19.82
CA ASN A 4 3.62 -8.33 -18.96
C ASN A 4 3.79 -6.98 -19.69
N ASN A 5 4.24 -7.04 -20.94
CA ASN A 5 4.40 -5.85 -21.76
C ASN A 5 3.06 -5.18 -22.06
N TYR A 6 2.02 -5.98 -22.38
CA TYR A 6 0.68 -5.47 -22.62
C TYR A 6 0.10 -4.80 -21.37
N LEU A 7 0.16 -5.47 -20.23
CA LEU A 7 -0.35 -4.91 -18.98
C LEU A 7 0.36 -3.61 -18.59
N ALA A 8 1.70 -3.58 -18.72
CA ALA A 8 2.48 -2.39 -18.43
C ALA A 8 2.16 -1.23 -19.40
N GLU A 9 1.94 -1.52 -20.68
CA GLU A 9 1.57 -0.52 -21.67
C GLU A 9 0.18 0.04 -21.39
N TRP A 10 -0.79 -0.84 -21.10
CA TRP A 10 -2.15 -0.41 -20.77
C TRP A 10 -2.15 0.49 -19.51
N VAL A 11 -1.51 0.06 -18.42
CA VAL A 11 -1.42 0.87 -17.19
C VAL A 11 -0.74 2.20 -17.45
N SER A 12 0.38 2.20 -18.21
CA SER A 12 1.08 3.44 -18.57
C SER A 12 0.19 4.40 -19.37
N GLY A 13 -0.58 3.90 -20.33
CA GLY A 13 -1.53 4.70 -21.09
C GLY A 13 -2.64 5.32 -20.24
N GLU A 14 -3.17 4.57 -19.27
CA GLU A 14 -4.17 5.09 -18.32
C GLU A 14 -3.59 6.17 -17.39
N VAL A 15 -2.36 5.96 -16.91
CA VAL A 15 -1.66 6.92 -16.06
C VAL A 15 -1.31 8.19 -16.83
N GLN A 16 -0.75 8.08 -18.03
CA GLN A 16 -0.38 9.23 -18.88
C GLN A 16 -1.58 10.07 -19.30
N SER A 17 -2.75 9.44 -19.45
CA SER A 17 -4.00 10.14 -19.74
C SER A 17 -4.71 10.67 -18.48
N GLU A 18 -4.05 10.63 -17.32
CA GLU A 18 -4.57 11.09 -16.02
C GLU A 18 -5.92 10.44 -15.61
N ARG A 19 -6.23 9.25 -16.17
CA ARG A 19 -7.46 8.52 -15.84
C ARG A 19 -7.34 7.74 -14.53
N VAL A 20 -6.12 7.35 -14.15
CA VAL A 20 -5.84 6.64 -12.91
C VAL A 20 -4.44 6.97 -12.41
N ALA A 21 -4.27 7.08 -11.10
CA ALA A 21 -2.94 7.18 -10.51
C ALA A 21 -2.32 5.77 -10.35
N PRO A 22 -0.98 5.61 -10.42
CA PRO A 22 -0.35 4.28 -10.28
C PRO A 22 -0.77 3.55 -9.01
N HIS A 23 -0.88 4.24 -7.88
CA HIS A 23 -1.27 3.67 -6.59
C HIS A 23 -2.76 3.31 -6.48
N ASP A 24 -3.59 3.69 -7.45
CA ASP A 24 -4.98 3.26 -7.59
C ASP A 24 -5.12 1.98 -8.44
N VAL A 25 -4.01 1.41 -8.89
CA VAL A 25 -3.96 0.15 -9.62
C VAL A 25 -3.35 -0.95 -8.75
N ALA A 26 -4.03 -2.08 -8.62
CA ALA A 26 -3.51 -3.26 -7.94
C ALA A 26 -3.42 -4.45 -8.88
N ILE A 27 -2.29 -5.15 -8.85
CA ILE A 27 -2.07 -6.43 -9.52
C ILE A 27 -2.25 -7.52 -8.47
N LEU A 28 -3.26 -8.34 -8.66
CA LEU A 28 -3.59 -9.45 -7.78
C LEU A 28 -3.04 -10.76 -8.31
N ILE A 29 -2.35 -11.46 -7.43
CA ILE A 29 -1.79 -12.77 -7.70
C ILE A 29 -2.26 -13.77 -6.65
N ARG A 30 -2.16 -15.05 -6.98
CA ARG A 30 -2.52 -16.12 -6.03
C ARG A 30 -1.44 -16.33 -4.97
N MET A 31 -0.17 -16.37 -5.39
CA MET A 31 1.01 -16.62 -4.54
C MET A 31 2.31 -16.22 -5.23
N ARG A 32 3.44 -16.32 -4.52
CA ARG A 32 4.80 -16.08 -5.03
C ARG A 32 5.02 -14.65 -5.52
N ALA A 33 4.64 -13.69 -4.68
CA ALA A 33 4.73 -12.27 -5.03
C ALA A 33 6.14 -11.86 -5.49
N ASP A 34 7.20 -12.34 -4.82
CA ASP A 34 8.58 -11.99 -5.16
C ASP A 34 8.99 -12.51 -6.55
N GLN A 35 8.53 -13.72 -6.92
CA GLN A 35 8.78 -14.27 -8.25
C GLN A 35 8.05 -13.46 -9.32
N VAL A 36 6.75 -13.20 -9.11
CA VAL A 36 5.93 -12.42 -10.06
C VAL A 36 6.45 -11.00 -10.19
N GLU A 37 6.87 -10.36 -9.09
CA GLU A 37 7.52 -9.04 -9.13
C GLU A 37 8.72 -9.06 -10.08
N GLY A 38 9.62 -10.04 -9.94
CA GLY A 38 10.78 -10.19 -10.81
C GLY A 38 10.43 -10.36 -12.30
N GLU A 39 9.27 -10.96 -12.58
CA GLU A 39 8.78 -11.19 -13.94
C GLU A 39 8.14 -9.93 -14.57
N ILE A 40 7.35 -9.16 -13.80
CA ILE A 40 6.59 -8.02 -14.33
C ILE A 40 7.31 -6.67 -14.21
N ALA A 41 8.13 -6.47 -13.15
CA ALA A 41 8.75 -5.19 -12.87
C ALA A 41 9.59 -4.63 -14.03
N PRO A 42 10.34 -5.42 -14.81
CA PRO A 42 11.10 -4.90 -15.95
C PRO A 42 10.20 -4.23 -17.01
N SER A 43 9.04 -4.83 -17.32
CA SER A 43 8.10 -4.30 -18.32
C SER A 43 7.45 -2.99 -17.86
N PHE A 44 7.15 -2.87 -16.56
CA PHE A 44 6.63 -1.65 -15.95
C PHE A 44 7.70 -0.56 -15.86
N ALA A 45 8.92 -0.91 -15.44
CA ALA A 45 10.04 0.03 -15.36
C ALA A 45 10.40 0.63 -16.71
N ALA A 46 10.36 -0.17 -17.79
CA ALA A 46 10.57 0.31 -19.17
C ALA A 46 9.58 1.40 -19.61
N ARG A 47 8.45 1.52 -18.89
CA ARG A 47 7.39 2.53 -19.14
C ARG A 47 7.31 3.60 -18.03
N GLY A 48 8.34 3.68 -17.17
CA GLY A 48 8.42 4.66 -16.09
C GLY A 48 7.48 4.38 -14.90
N LEU A 49 6.94 3.15 -14.81
CA LEU A 49 6.10 2.72 -13.71
C LEU A 49 6.90 1.86 -12.72
N ARG A 50 6.62 2.03 -11.44
CA ARG A 50 7.23 1.22 -10.38
C ARG A 50 6.19 0.24 -9.81
N ILE A 51 6.61 -0.99 -9.58
CA ILE A 51 5.83 -2.00 -8.86
C ILE A 51 6.22 -1.97 -7.39
N ARG A 52 5.23 -2.06 -6.52
CA ARG A 52 5.42 -2.25 -5.08
C ARG A 52 4.89 -3.61 -4.66
N ASN A 53 5.78 -4.48 -4.25
CA ASN A 53 5.39 -5.75 -3.66
C ASN A 53 4.91 -5.54 -2.21
N ALA A 54 3.61 -5.40 -2.05
CA ALA A 54 2.98 -5.21 -0.75
C ALA A 54 3.06 -6.47 0.16
N ALA A 55 3.33 -7.64 -0.43
CA ALA A 55 3.53 -8.89 0.31
C ALA A 55 4.96 -9.09 0.81
N ARG A 56 5.92 -8.26 0.38
CA ARG A 56 7.31 -8.28 0.86
C ARG A 56 7.36 -8.04 2.37
N SER A 57 8.22 -8.76 3.05
CA SER A 57 8.45 -8.57 4.48
C SER A 57 9.55 -7.54 4.74
N VAL A 58 9.33 -6.70 5.75
CA VAL A 58 10.32 -5.82 6.37
C VAL A 58 10.48 -6.25 7.83
N GLY A 59 11.61 -6.86 8.15
CA GLY A 59 11.74 -7.57 9.42
C GLY A 59 10.73 -8.75 9.51
N GLU A 60 9.96 -8.78 10.59
CA GLU A 60 8.97 -9.85 10.86
C GLU A 60 7.54 -9.47 10.44
N ILE A 61 7.33 -8.40 9.65
CA ILE A 61 6.01 -7.93 9.22
C ILE A 61 5.99 -7.67 7.71
N GLN A 62 4.88 -7.99 7.05
CA GLN A 62 4.70 -7.63 5.64
C GLN A 62 4.35 -6.15 5.50
N ILE A 63 4.80 -5.51 4.42
CA ILE A 63 4.57 -4.06 4.17
C ILE A 63 3.09 -3.73 4.25
N GLN A 64 2.22 -4.53 3.65
CA GLN A 64 0.79 -4.27 3.68
C GLN A 64 0.20 -4.33 5.10
N ASP A 65 0.63 -5.31 5.90
CA ASP A 65 0.18 -5.41 7.28
C ASP A 65 0.70 -4.23 8.10
N LEU A 66 1.96 -3.83 7.88
CA LEU A 66 2.58 -2.68 8.52
C LEU A 66 1.84 -1.37 8.23
N LEU A 67 1.41 -1.16 6.99
CA LEU A 67 0.65 0.05 6.62
C LEU A 67 -0.71 0.13 7.31
N GLY A 68 -1.30 -1.00 7.69
CA GLY A 68 -2.55 -1.08 8.43
C GLY A 68 -2.40 -1.05 9.96
N GLU A 69 -1.16 -1.07 10.49
CA GLU A 69 -0.93 -1.05 11.94
C GLU A 69 -1.23 0.33 12.54
N GLU A 70 -1.79 0.34 13.73
CA GLU A 70 -2.16 1.55 14.47
C GLU A 70 -0.98 2.52 14.63
N LEU A 71 0.21 2.00 14.90
CA LEU A 71 1.43 2.78 14.98
C LEU A 71 1.66 3.55 13.67
N THR A 72 1.58 2.89 12.53
CA THR A 72 1.76 3.51 11.21
C THR A 72 0.70 4.57 10.94
N CYS A 73 -0.57 4.29 11.26
CA CYS A 73 -1.69 5.22 11.12
C CYS A 73 -1.55 6.49 11.98
N ILE A 74 -0.74 6.43 13.06
CA ILE A 74 -0.43 7.58 13.92
C ILE A 74 0.81 8.32 13.42
N PHE A 75 1.86 7.59 13.05
CA PHE A 75 3.17 8.15 12.75
C PHE A 75 3.24 8.80 11.37
N VAL A 76 2.66 8.18 10.35
CA VAL A 76 2.73 8.69 8.98
C VAL A 76 2.08 10.07 8.85
N PRO A 77 0.84 10.33 9.33
CA PRO A 77 0.25 11.66 9.29
C PRO A 77 1.09 12.71 10.03
N LEU A 78 1.69 12.34 11.16
CA LEU A 78 2.54 13.24 11.94
C LEU A 78 3.83 13.59 11.19
N LEU A 79 4.48 12.60 10.56
CA LEU A 79 5.65 12.82 9.70
C LEU A 79 5.30 13.67 8.47
N ARG A 80 4.15 13.46 7.85
CA ARG A 80 3.63 14.28 6.75
C ARG A 80 3.48 15.74 7.14
N LEU A 81 2.99 16.04 8.35
CA LEU A 81 2.91 17.41 8.86
C LEU A 81 4.27 18.07 9.04
N GLY A 82 5.30 17.28 9.33
CA GLY A 82 6.67 17.76 9.37
C GLY A 82 7.27 18.02 7.99
N ALA A 83 6.97 17.14 7.03
CA ALA A 83 7.53 17.17 5.68
C ALA A 83 6.81 18.16 4.74
N THR A 84 5.56 18.53 5.02
CA THR A 84 4.71 19.33 4.13
C THR A 84 4.22 20.60 4.82
N GLU A 85 4.21 21.73 4.13
CA GLU A 85 3.77 23.00 4.73
C GLU A 85 2.26 23.03 5.03
N ARG A 86 1.46 22.43 4.15
CA ARG A 86 -0.01 22.43 4.26
C ARG A 86 -0.55 21.03 3.99
N SER A 87 -1.17 20.44 5.00
CA SER A 87 -1.83 19.15 4.90
C SER A 87 -3.01 19.09 5.88
N PRO A 88 -4.17 19.68 5.51
CA PRO A 88 -5.34 19.72 6.39
C PRO A 88 -5.81 18.34 6.85
N GLU A 89 -5.82 17.35 5.94
CA GLU A 89 -6.26 15.99 6.22
C GLU A 89 -5.35 15.32 7.26
N ASN A 90 -4.02 15.41 7.07
CA ASN A 90 -3.08 14.87 8.06
C ASN A 90 -3.14 15.61 9.39
N TRP A 91 -3.48 16.91 9.38
CA TRP A 91 -3.67 17.66 10.61
C TRP A 91 -4.89 17.17 11.39
N GLU A 92 -6.04 17.03 10.74
CA GLU A 92 -7.25 16.52 11.35
C GLU A 92 -7.05 15.11 11.93
N GLN A 93 -6.47 14.21 11.13
CA GLN A 93 -6.18 12.85 11.57
C GLN A 93 -5.20 12.83 12.76
N THR A 94 -4.14 13.64 12.71
CA THR A 94 -3.16 13.72 13.79
C THR A 94 -3.76 14.28 15.08
N GLN A 95 -4.63 15.28 15.00
CA GLN A 95 -5.35 15.81 16.16
C GLN A 95 -6.22 14.72 16.81
N GLN A 96 -7.02 14.02 16.02
CA GLN A 96 -7.88 12.94 16.51
C GLN A 96 -7.06 11.84 17.17
N ASN A 97 -5.99 11.38 16.52
CA ASN A 97 -5.09 10.36 17.06
C ASN A 97 -4.42 10.81 18.36
N TYR A 98 -3.95 12.05 18.43
CA TYR A 98 -3.25 12.56 19.60
C TYR A 98 -4.19 12.74 20.79
N LEU A 99 -5.39 13.29 20.59
CA LEU A 99 -6.40 13.43 21.65
C LEU A 99 -6.85 12.04 22.16
N PHE A 100 -6.99 11.07 21.26
CA PHE A 100 -7.30 9.68 21.64
C PHE A 100 -6.18 9.07 22.51
N LEU A 101 -4.91 9.21 22.13
CA LEU A 101 -3.77 8.69 22.88
C LEU A 101 -3.61 9.33 24.25
N GLU A 102 -3.97 10.61 24.39
CA GLU A 102 -3.94 11.35 25.68
C GLU A 102 -5.20 11.09 26.51
N ALA A 103 -6.13 10.23 26.04
CA ALA A 103 -7.43 9.97 26.65
C ALA A 103 -8.18 11.28 27.01
N ALA A 104 -8.12 12.27 26.10
CA ALA A 104 -8.70 13.57 26.32
C ALA A 104 -10.21 13.47 26.47
N ASP A 105 -10.75 14.11 27.50
CA ASP A 105 -12.19 14.21 27.72
C ASP A 105 -12.83 15.08 26.60
N PRO A 106 -13.78 14.54 25.83
CA PRO A 106 -14.47 15.29 24.77
C PRO A 106 -15.20 16.54 25.28
N ASP A 107 -15.63 16.55 26.52
CA ASP A 107 -16.39 17.66 27.12
C ASP A 107 -15.48 18.70 27.80
N ASN A 108 -14.14 18.55 27.74
CA ASN A 108 -13.20 19.44 28.38
C ASN A 108 -12.34 20.22 27.36
N ASP A 109 -12.91 21.28 26.81
CA ASP A 109 -12.27 22.14 25.80
C ASP A 109 -10.90 22.67 26.23
N LEU A 110 -10.74 23.09 27.50
CA LEU A 110 -9.48 23.64 27.99
C LEU A 110 -8.35 22.61 28.00
N THR A 111 -8.68 21.37 28.30
CA THR A 111 -7.69 20.28 28.26
C THR A 111 -7.30 19.95 26.82
N GLN A 112 -8.28 19.87 25.91
CA GLN A 112 -8.01 19.64 24.50
C GLN A 112 -7.15 20.76 23.90
N GLU A 113 -7.50 22.03 24.16
CA GLU A 113 -6.73 23.18 23.68
C GLU A 113 -5.24 23.11 24.13
N ARG A 114 -4.99 22.78 25.40
CA ARG A 114 -3.63 22.60 25.91
C ARG A 114 -2.86 21.47 25.21
N LEU A 115 -3.54 20.38 24.91
CA LEU A 115 -2.96 19.25 24.18
C LEU A 115 -2.64 19.64 22.73
N LEU A 116 -3.53 20.35 22.08
CA LEU A 116 -3.31 20.83 20.72
C LEU A 116 -2.15 21.83 20.62
N VAL A 117 -1.99 22.73 21.61
CA VAL A 117 -0.81 23.61 21.69
C VAL A 117 0.49 22.80 21.79
N LYS A 118 0.52 21.70 22.56
CA LYS A 118 1.69 20.81 22.61
C LYS A 118 1.96 20.11 21.27
N LEU A 119 0.90 19.63 20.62
CA LEU A 119 0.99 19.01 19.30
C LEU A 119 1.55 20.00 18.28
N GLU A 120 1.03 21.22 18.21
CA GLU A 120 1.53 22.27 17.32
C GLU A 120 3.01 22.60 17.57
N ALA A 121 3.41 22.67 18.83
CA ALA A 121 4.80 22.92 19.19
C ALA A 121 5.71 21.75 18.71
N PHE A 122 5.25 20.52 18.84
CA PHE A 122 5.98 19.35 18.37
C PHE A 122 6.06 19.34 16.83
N VAL A 123 4.95 19.58 16.12
CA VAL A 123 4.94 19.64 14.63
C VAL A 123 5.91 20.72 14.13
N ARG A 124 5.97 21.89 14.77
CA ARG A 124 6.96 22.94 14.42
C ARG A 124 8.40 22.46 14.63
N LYS A 125 8.68 21.76 15.73
CA LYS A 125 9.99 21.15 15.99
C LYS A 125 10.31 20.12 14.91
N LEU A 126 9.41 19.19 14.65
CA LEU A 126 9.57 18.13 13.64
C LEU A 126 9.85 18.72 12.25
N ARG A 127 9.12 19.76 11.87
CA ARG A 127 9.34 20.47 10.58
C ARG A 127 10.75 21.06 10.50
N THR A 128 11.23 21.66 11.58
CA THR A 128 12.60 22.20 11.63
C THR A 128 13.64 21.10 11.48
N GLU A 129 13.47 19.98 12.18
CA GLU A 129 14.40 18.85 12.10
C GLU A 129 14.42 18.22 10.70
N LEU A 130 13.25 18.01 10.08
CA LEU A 130 13.16 17.47 8.73
C LEU A 130 13.74 18.43 7.67
N ALA A 131 13.58 19.74 7.85
CA ALA A 131 14.16 20.75 6.95
C ALA A 131 15.70 20.83 7.03
N GLN A 132 16.27 20.49 8.19
CA GLN A 132 17.73 20.55 8.43
C GLN A 132 18.46 19.25 8.08
N ARG A 133 17.73 18.15 7.90
CA ARG A 133 18.29 16.81 7.66
C ARG A 133 17.87 16.27 6.30
N GLN A 134 18.83 15.87 5.51
CA GLN A 134 18.54 15.09 4.30
C GLN A 134 18.06 13.70 4.68
N PRO A 135 17.13 13.10 3.91
CA PRO A 135 16.75 11.71 4.09
C PRO A 135 17.99 10.79 4.01
N SER A 136 18.11 9.93 4.97
CA SER A 136 19.12 8.87 5.03
C SER A 136 18.67 7.81 6.06
N PRO A 137 19.22 6.60 6.05
CA PRO A 137 18.87 5.58 7.04
C PRO A 137 19.05 6.07 8.49
N ASP A 138 20.13 6.78 8.79
CA ASP A 138 20.42 7.28 10.14
C ASP A 138 19.42 8.37 10.55
N SER A 139 19.18 9.36 9.67
CA SER A 139 18.21 10.42 9.96
C SER A 139 16.77 9.90 10.06
N ALA A 140 16.43 8.84 9.31
CA ALA A 140 15.12 8.21 9.40
C ALA A 140 14.88 7.55 10.77
N GLU A 141 15.88 6.87 11.32
CA GLU A 141 15.82 6.29 12.66
C GLU A 141 15.69 7.37 13.73
N GLU A 142 16.54 8.41 13.68
CA GLU A 142 16.50 9.52 14.64
C GLU A 142 15.15 10.27 14.60
N ILE A 143 14.56 10.47 13.42
CA ILE A 143 13.25 11.11 13.27
C ILE A 143 12.14 10.20 13.80
N ALA A 144 12.19 8.90 13.50
CA ALA A 144 11.23 7.94 14.03
C ALA A 144 11.27 7.89 15.56
N ASP A 145 12.48 7.85 16.15
CA ASP A 145 12.67 7.86 17.60
C ASP A 145 12.13 9.15 18.24
N MET A 146 12.36 10.32 17.62
CA MET A 146 11.81 11.59 18.11
C MET A 146 10.28 11.59 18.09
N VAL A 147 9.65 11.02 17.07
CA VAL A 147 8.19 10.85 17.01
C VAL A 147 7.72 9.87 18.08
N LEU A 148 8.43 8.75 18.28
CA LEU A 148 8.10 7.78 19.32
C LEU A 148 8.22 8.36 20.73
N GLU A 149 9.23 9.18 20.98
CA GLU A 149 9.38 9.88 22.26
C GLU A 149 8.19 10.82 22.54
N PHE A 150 7.73 11.57 21.54
CA PHE A 150 6.57 12.47 21.66
C PHE A 150 5.27 11.69 21.85
N VAL A 151 5.02 10.69 21.04
CA VAL A 151 3.80 9.85 21.12
C VAL A 151 3.80 9.05 22.42
N GLY A 152 4.92 8.46 22.79
CA GLY A 152 5.14 7.70 24.02
C GLY A 152 4.71 6.23 23.93
N THR A 153 5.65 5.31 24.02
CA THR A 153 5.38 3.86 24.05
C THR A 153 4.33 3.44 25.11
N PRO A 154 4.33 4.03 26.34
CA PRO A 154 3.31 3.68 27.34
C PRO A 154 1.89 4.02 26.89
N ARG A 155 1.69 5.16 26.20
CA ARG A 155 0.37 5.56 25.67
C ARG A 155 -0.09 4.62 24.56
N LEU A 156 0.80 4.27 23.63
CA LEU A 156 0.50 3.28 22.57
C LEU A 156 0.06 1.94 23.16
N ARG A 157 0.78 1.45 24.18
CA ARG A 157 0.43 0.18 24.85
C ARG A 157 -0.87 0.25 25.65
N GLN A 158 -1.18 1.41 26.21
CA GLN A 158 -2.43 1.62 26.94
C GLN A 158 -3.63 1.70 25.98
N SER A 159 -3.47 2.38 24.86
CA SER A 159 -4.54 2.60 23.89
C SER A 159 -4.81 1.38 23.01
N PHE A 160 -3.78 0.59 22.71
CA PHE A 160 -3.89 -0.55 21.79
C PHE A 160 -3.53 -1.87 22.46
N PRO A 161 -4.52 -2.74 22.71
CA PRO A 161 -4.28 -4.05 23.33
C PRO A 161 -3.27 -4.93 22.59
N ALA A 162 -3.18 -4.80 21.26
CA ALA A 162 -2.20 -5.52 20.44
C ALA A 162 -0.75 -5.21 20.84
N TYR A 163 -0.47 -4.02 21.37
CA TYR A 163 0.89 -3.60 21.75
C TYR A 163 1.23 -3.83 23.23
N GLN A 164 0.35 -4.43 24.01
CA GLN A 164 0.63 -4.76 25.43
C GLN A 164 1.78 -5.75 25.55
N ARG A 165 1.92 -6.68 24.60
CA ARG A 165 3.08 -7.57 24.55
C ARG A 165 4.25 -6.83 23.90
N ALA A 166 5.40 -6.80 24.58
CA ALA A 166 6.59 -6.13 24.08
C ALA A 166 7.00 -6.62 22.68
N ARG A 167 6.95 -7.93 22.43
CA ARG A 167 7.30 -8.54 21.15
C ARG A 167 6.43 -8.05 19.99
N ASP A 168 5.11 -7.89 20.22
CA ASP A 168 4.20 -7.45 19.14
C ASP A 168 4.46 -5.98 18.78
N PHE A 169 4.70 -5.13 19.78
CA PHE A 169 5.12 -3.75 19.55
C PHE A 169 6.47 -3.66 18.83
N GLU A 170 7.48 -4.41 19.30
CA GLU A 170 8.83 -4.41 18.71
C GLU A 170 8.82 -4.88 17.26
N ARG A 171 7.99 -5.89 16.93
CA ARG A 171 7.79 -6.36 15.56
C ARG A 171 7.33 -5.24 14.64
N VAL A 172 6.31 -4.48 15.05
CA VAL A 172 5.75 -3.38 14.27
C VAL A 172 6.72 -2.21 14.20
N TRP A 173 7.32 -1.84 15.33
CA TRP A 173 8.29 -0.75 15.42
C TRP A 173 9.52 -1.00 14.54
N SER A 174 10.12 -2.17 14.66
CA SER A 174 11.26 -2.56 13.83
C SER A 174 10.92 -2.56 12.34
N GLY A 175 9.73 -3.07 11.96
CA GLY A 175 9.26 -3.02 10.59
C GLY A 175 9.09 -1.59 10.08
N PHE A 176 8.48 -0.71 10.90
CA PHE A 176 8.28 0.70 10.56
C PHE A 176 9.61 1.42 10.32
N VAL A 177 10.56 1.30 11.26
CA VAL A 177 11.88 1.93 11.15
C VAL A 177 12.65 1.38 9.95
N THR A 178 12.63 0.05 9.75
CA THR A 178 13.31 -0.58 8.62
C THR A 178 12.78 -0.07 7.29
N LEU A 179 11.45 -0.03 7.11
CA LEU A 179 10.86 0.48 5.88
C LEU A 179 11.16 1.97 5.67
N LEU A 180 11.08 2.78 6.73
CA LEU A 180 11.37 4.22 6.63
C LEU A 180 12.84 4.47 6.25
N LYS A 181 13.79 3.68 6.79
CA LYS A 181 15.22 3.73 6.44
C LYS A 181 15.45 3.37 4.98
N GLU A 182 14.84 2.29 4.50
CA GLU A 182 14.92 1.87 3.09
C GLU A 182 14.39 2.98 2.15
N CYS A 183 13.24 3.59 2.49
CA CYS A 183 12.67 4.67 1.69
C CYS A 183 13.53 5.93 1.72
N ALA A 184 14.09 6.29 2.88
CA ALA A 184 14.94 7.47 3.02
C ALA A 184 16.28 7.34 2.30
N GLU A 185 16.81 6.11 2.14
CA GLU A 185 18.09 5.86 1.45
C GLU A 185 18.07 6.29 -0.02
N HIS A 186 16.91 6.19 -0.66
CA HIS A 186 16.77 6.42 -2.10
C HIS A 186 16.01 7.70 -2.46
N SER A 187 15.58 8.46 -1.46
CA SER A 187 14.77 9.67 -1.64
C SER A 187 15.58 10.95 -1.52
N SER A 188 15.22 11.94 -2.32
CA SER A 188 15.85 13.28 -2.31
C SER A 188 15.19 14.25 -1.31
N SER A 189 13.99 13.91 -0.82
CA SER A 189 13.22 14.69 0.14
C SER A 189 12.39 13.79 1.07
N TRP A 190 12.03 14.32 2.23
CA TRP A 190 11.16 13.59 3.18
C TRP A 190 9.77 13.33 2.63
N THR A 191 9.25 14.22 1.77
CA THR A 191 7.98 13.98 1.08
C THR A 191 8.09 12.77 0.17
N GLU A 192 9.16 12.68 -0.62
CA GLU A 192 9.42 11.53 -1.49
C GLU A 192 9.62 10.24 -0.67
N ALA A 193 10.36 10.30 0.45
CA ALA A 193 10.54 9.13 1.33
C ALA A 193 9.20 8.63 1.90
N LEU A 194 8.31 9.53 2.27
CA LEU A 194 6.98 9.18 2.76
C LEU A 194 6.06 8.69 1.63
N ASP A 195 6.17 9.25 0.42
CA ASP A 195 5.46 8.75 -0.76
C ASP A 195 5.89 7.31 -1.08
N GLU A 196 7.19 7.05 -1.03
CA GLU A 196 7.74 5.71 -1.18
C GLU A 196 7.26 4.78 -0.06
N PHE A 197 7.24 5.25 1.19
CA PHE A 197 6.75 4.49 2.34
C PHE A 197 5.29 4.08 2.20
N GLU A 198 4.42 4.95 1.73
CA GLU A 198 2.98 4.68 1.52
C GLU A 198 2.68 4.01 0.17
N GLY A 199 3.65 3.98 -0.76
CA GLY A 199 3.49 3.43 -2.11
C GLY A 199 2.80 4.38 -3.08
N ILE A 200 2.81 5.68 -2.80
CA ILE A 200 2.26 6.70 -3.69
C ILE A 200 3.08 6.73 -4.98
N GLY A 201 2.40 6.72 -6.12
CA GLY A 201 3.05 6.66 -7.43
C GLY A 201 3.58 5.28 -7.82
N GLN A 202 3.21 4.21 -7.10
CA GLN A 202 3.58 2.83 -7.39
C GLN A 202 2.34 1.96 -7.64
N VAL A 203 2.46 1.00 -8.54
CA VAL A 203 1.41 -0.01 -8.78
C VAL A 203 1.56 -1.11 -7.72
N ALA A 204 0.49 -1.39 -6.98
CA ALA A 204 0.53 -2.39 -5.92
C ALA A 204 0.51 -3.80 -6.48
N LEU A 205 1.45 -4.66 -6.07
CA LEU A 205 1.43 -6.11 -6.29
C LEU A 205 1.12 -6.79 -4.96
N MET A 206 0.04 -7.56 -4.91
CA MET A 206 -0.38 -8.23 -3.69
C MET A 206 -1.06 -9.56 -3.94
N THR A 207 -1.15 -10.40 -2.93
CA THR A 207 -1.94 -11.63 -3.04
C THR A 207 -3.43 -11.34 -2.83
N VAL A 208 -4.29 -12.19 -3.42
CA VAL A 208 -5.77 -12.07 -3.29
C VAL A 208 -6.21 -12.00 -1.83
N HIS A 209 -5.59 -12.79 -0.96
CA HIS A 209 -5.93 -12.79 0.47
C HIS A 209 -5.63 -11.44 1.16
N LYS A 210 -4.63 -10.73 0.65
CA LYS A 210 -4.19 -9.44 1.19
C LYS A 210 -5.00 -8.26 0.66
N SER A 211 -5.81 -8.45 -0.38
CA SER A 211 -6.69 -7.39 -0.92
C SER A 211 -7.93 -7.15 -0.04
N LYS A 212 -8.18 -8.02 0.96
CA LYS A 212 -9.34 -7.88 1.85
C LYS A 212 -9.29 -6.56 2.63
N GLY A 213 -10.36 -5.77 2.51
CA GLY A 213 -10.47 -4.47 3.19
C GLY A 213 -9.87 -3.30 2.41
N LEU A 214 -9.14 -3.55 1.33
CA LEU A 214 -8.62 -2.52 0.42
C LEU A 214 -9.53 -2.39 -0.79
N GLU A 215 -9.51 -1.22 -1.40
CA GLU A 215 -10.26 -0.93 -2.63
C GLU A 215 -9.38 -0.12 -3.58
N PHE A 216 -9.39 -0.51 -4.86
CA PHE A 216 -8.60 0.16 -5.89
C PHE A 216 -9.51 0.58 -7.05
N HIS A 217 -9.16 1.65 -7.75
CA HIS A 217 -9.86 2.05 -8.96
C HIS A 217 -9.86 0.91 -9.98
N THR A 218 -8.69 0.31 -10.17
CA THR A 218 -8.48 -0.79 -11.13
C THR A 218 -7.78 -1.97 -10.46
N MET A 219 -8.32 -3.16 -10.63
CA MET A 219 -7.70 -4.41 -10.18
C MET A 219 -7.41 -5.33 -11.36
N ILE A 220 -6.19 -5.85 -11.43
CA ILE A 220 -5.71 -6.76 -12.47
C ILE A 220 -5.47 -8.12 -11.82
N PHE A 221 -6.27 -9.12 -12.18
CA PHE A 221 -6.10 -10.52 -11.80
C PHE A 221 -5.08 -11.15 -12.75
N TYR A 222 -3.83 -11.17 -12.32
CA TYR A 222 -2.70 -11.58 -13.14
C TYR A 222 -2.62 -13.10 -13.26
N GLY A 223 -2.41 -13.55 -14.48
CA GLY A 223 -2.17 -14.96 -14.80
C GLY A 223 -3.34 -15.85 -14.41
N LEU A 224 -4.57 -15.47 -14.76
CA LEU A 224 -5.78 -16.25 -14.46
C LEU A 224 -5.82 -17.52 -15.31
N ASP A 225 -4.92 -18.46 -15.02
CA ASP A 225 -4.68 -19.72 -15.76
C ASP A 225 -4.48 -20.92 -14.81
N ASN A 226 -4.32 -22.13 -15.41
CA ASN A 226 -4.21 -23.37 -14.65
C ASN A 226 -3.01 -23.46 -13.74
N GLN A 227 -1.89 -22.84 -14.10
CA GLN A 227 -0.67 -22.97 -13.33
C GLN A 227 -0.66 -22.04 -12.12
N THR A 228 -1.19 -20.84 -12.32
CA THR A 228 -1.18 -19.81 -11.29
C THR A 228 -2.38 -19.93 -10.34
N TRP A 229 -3.59 -20.20 -10.87
CA TRP A 229 -4.84 -20.27 -10.09
C TRP A 229 -5.43 -21.68 -10.02
N TRP A 230 -4.57 -22.69 -9.96
CA TRP A 230 -4.93 -24.11 -10.00
C TRP A 230 -5.99 -24.55 -8.97
N SER A 231 -6.10 -23.82 -7.85
CA SER A 231 -7.09 -24.13 -6.79
C SER A 231 -8.46 -23.46 -7.04
N LEU A 232 -8.55 -22.51 -7.97
CA LEU A 232 -9.79 -21.80 -8.26
C LEU A 232 -10.67 -22.68 -9.18
N THR A 233 -11.55 -23.46 -8.56
CA THR A 233 -12.49 -24.36 -9.24
C THR A 233 -13.90 -24.14 -8.73
N PRO A 234 -14.95 -24.44 -9.55
CA PRO A 234 -16.35 -24.30 -9.12
C PRO A 234 -16.72 -25.11 -7.86
N GLN A 235 -15.95 -26.14 -7.55
CA GLN A 235 -16.20 -27.04 -6.41
C GLN A 235 -15.56 -26.53 -5.11
N ARG A 236 -14.66 -25.56 -5.18
CA ARG A 236 -13.96 -25.01 -4.01
C ARG A 236 -14.57 -23.67 -3.58
N GLY A 237 -15.64 -23.74 -2.79
CA GLY A 237 -16.40 -22.56 -2.35
C GLY A 237 -15.57 -21.50 -1.62
N GLU A 238 -14.57 -21.89 -0.83
CA GLU A 238 -13.69 -20.96 -0.13
C GLU A 238 -12.82 -20.13 -1.11
N GLU A 239 -12.24 -20.77 -2.11
CA GLU A 239 -11.46 -20.10 -3.15
C GLU A 239 -12.33 -19.17 -4.01
N LEU A 240 -13.54 -19.61 -4.34
CA LEU A 240 -14.52 -18.78 -5.03
C LEU A 240 -14.91 -17.55 -4.22
N ASN A 241 -15.17 -17.72 -2.94
CA ASN A 241 -15.50 -16.60 -2.06
C ASN A 241 -14.33 -15.62 -1.94
N THR A 242 -13.11 -16.11 -1.82
CA THR A 242 -11.89 -15.28 -1.77
C THR A 242 -11.72 -14.50 -3.07
N PHE A 243 -11.88 -15.16 -4.22
CA PHE A 243 -11.84 -14.50 -5.53
C PHE A 243 -12.95 -13.45 -5.67
N PHE A 244 -14.19 -13.79 -5.29
CA PHE A 244 -15.32 -12.87 -5.36
C PHE A 244 -15.12 -11.65 -4.46
N VAL A 245 -14.64 -11.84 -3.22
CA VAL A 245 -14.33 -10.72 -2.32
C VAL A 245 -13.29 -9.80 -2.97
N ALA A 246 -12.21 -10.35 -3.53
CA ALA A 246 -11.21 -9.55 -4.23
C ALA A 246 -11.80 -8.83 -5.45
N PHE A 247 -12.63 -9.52 -6.26
CA PHE A 247 -13.29 -8.93 -7.41
C PHE A 247 -14.16 -7.72 -7.04
N THR A 248 -14.88 -7.79 -5.91
CA THR A 248 -15.72 -6.68 -5.43
C THR A 248 -14.92 -5.49 -4.88
N ARG A 249 -13.60 -5.57 -4.80
CA ARG A 249 -12.72 -4.47 -4.37
C ARG A 249 -12.33 -3.53 -5.52
N ALA A 250 -12.61 -3.90 -6.76
CA ALA A 250 -12.46 -3.02 -7.91
C ALA A 250 -13.58 -1.95 -7.92
N LYS A 251 -13.22 -0.67 -7.77
CA LYS A 251 -14.19 0.43 -7.77
C LYS A 251 -14.77 0.70 -9.15
N GLN A 252 -13.95 0.59 -10.20
CA GLN A 252 -14.32 0.95 -11.56
C GLN A 252 -14.04 -0.16 -12.57
N ARG A 253 -12.88 -0.83 -12.48
CA ARG A 253 -12.43 -1.76 -13.49
C ARG A 253 -11.79 -3.00 -12.90
N ALA A 254 -12.09 -4.15 -13.48
CA ALA A 254 -11.41 -5.41 -13.22
C ALA A 254 -10.91 -5.98 -14.55
N PHE A 255 -9.62 -6.35 -14.59
CA PHE A 255 -8.99 -7.02 -15.72
C PHE A 255 -8.57 -8.42 -15.30
N PHE A 256 -8.60 -9.31 -16.27
CA PHE A 256 -8.19 -10.70 -16.11
C PHE A 256 -7.16 -11.01 -17.19
N SER A 257 -5.90 -11.20 -16.82
CA SER A 257 -4.93 -11.66 -17.80
C SER A 257 -4.88 -13.20 -17.81
N GLN A 258 -4.70 -13.77 -18.99
CA GLN A 258 -4.61 -15.21 -19.19
C GLN A 258 -3.53 -15.50 -20.23
N CYS A 259 -2.60 -16.39 -19.88
CA CYS A 259 -1.64 -16.93 -20.82
C CYS A 259 -2.12 -18.32 -21.30
N VAL A 260 -2.40 -18.44 -22.57
CA VAL A 260 -2.92 -19.68 -23.19
C VAL A 260 -1.95 -20.85 -23.02
N GLU A 261 -0.65 -20.57 -23.06
CA GLU A 261 0.41 -21.57 -22.90
C GLU A 261 0.43 -22.19 -21.49
N ARG A 262 -0.08 -21.49 -20.48
CA ARG A 262 -0.20 -21.97 -19.10
C ARG A 262 -1.50 -22.73 -18.82
N GLY A 263 -2.39 -22.83 -19.84
CA GLY A 263 -3.60 -23.66 -19.81
C GLY A 263 -4.92 -22.90 -19.65
N HIS A 264 -6.05 -23.64 -19.66
CA HIS A 264 -7.40 -23.11 -19.80
C HIS A 264 -8.38 -23.54 -18.68
N ALA A 265 -7.91 -24.11 -17.53
CA ALA A 265 -8.83 -24.69 -16.53
C ALA A 265 -9.83 -23.70 -15.95
N ILE A 266 -9.57 -22.41 -16.06
CA ILE A 266 -10.50 -21.36 -15.62
C ILE A 266 -11.34 -20.75 -16.74
N GLY A 267 -11.40 -21.40 -17.90
CA GLY A 267 -12.33 -21.02 -19.01
C GLY A 267 -13.79 -20.92 -18.57
N TRP A 268 -14.18 -21.60 -17.50
CA TRP A 268 -15.49 -21.45 -16.88
C TRP A 268 -15.75 -20.02 -16.34
N ILE A 269 -14.72 -19.31 -15.89
CA ILE A 269 -14.85 -17.89 -15.46
C ILE A 269 -15.17 -17.01 -16.68
N GLN A 270 -14.52 -17.23 -17.81
CA GLN A 270 -14.84 -16.53 -19.06
C GLN A 270 -16.30 -16.76 -19.45
N GLN A 271 -16.79 -18.02 -19.36
CA GLN A 271 -18.19 -18.34 -19.64
C GLN A 271 -19.15 -17.66 -18.66
N LEU A 272 -18.75 -17.52 -17.39
CA LEU A 272 -19.54 -16.84 -16.37
C LEU A 272 -19.59 -15.32 -16.61
N LEU A 273 -18.51 -14.72 -17.07
CA LEU A 273 -18.39 -13.27 -17.28
C LEU A 273 -18.91 -12.82 -18.65
N ALA A 274 -18.92 -13.70 -19.65
CA ALA A 274 -19.36 -13.38 -21.03
C ALA A 274 -20.77 -12.74 -21.08
N PRO A 275 -21.79 -13.22 -20.34
CA PRO A 275 -23.12 -12.57 -20.33
C PRO A 275 -23.12 -11.16 -19.75
N ALA A 276 -22.12 -10.80 -18.94
CA ALA A 276 -21.95 -9.46 -18.38
C ALA A 276 -21.30 -8.46 -19.36
N GLY A 277 -21.03 -8.88 -20.61
CA GLY A 277 -20.43 -8.02 -21.64
C GLY A 277 -18.93 -7.75 -21.42
N VAL A 278 -18.23 -8.67 -20.74
CA VAL A 278 -16.78 -8.57 -20.58
C VAL A 278 -16.10 -8.74 -21.95
N GLU A 279 -15.37 -7.73 -22.36
CA GLU A 279 -14.63 -7.72 -23.61
C GLU A 279 -13.38 -8.59 -23.50
N THR A 280 -13.13 -9.43 -24.52
CA THR A 280 -11.90 -10.21 -24.63
C THR A 280 -10.99 -9.52 -25.64
N ILE A 281 -9.77 -9.19 -25.20
CA ILE A 281 -8.76 -8.57 -26.03
C ILE A 281 -7.64 -9.58 -26.24
N ASP A 282 -7.34 -9.87 -27.50
CA ASP A 282 -6.21 -10.72 -27.85
C ASP A 282 -4.92 -9.90 -27.90
N GLY A 283 -3.98 -10.20 -27.00
CA GLY A 283 -2.71 -9.49 -26.90
C GLY A 283 -1.85 -9.56 -28.18
N THR A 284 -2.04 -10.58 -29.04
CA THR A 284 -1.31 -10.66 -30.31
C THR A 284 -1.79 -9.63 -31.33
N THR A 285 -3.02 -9.18 -31.22
CA THR A 285 -3.62 -8.17 -32.12
C THR A 285 -3.11 -6.75 -31.82
N ILE A 286 -2.67 -6.51 -30.59
CA ILE A 286 -2.31 -5.17 -30.13
C ILE A 286 -0.83 -4.84 -30.38
N LEU A 287 0.06 -5.83 -30.29
CA LEU A 287 1.50 -5.67 -30.57
C LEU A 287 1.80 -5.56 -32.07
N GLY A 288 0.82 -5.80 -32.94
CA GLY A 288 0.95 -5.74 -34.38
C GLY A 288 0.54 -4.41 -35.05
N THR A 289 0.15 -3.40 -34.29
CA THR A 289 -0.30 -2.08 -34.79
C THR A 289 0.69 -0.96 -34.47
N THR A 290 2.00 -1.21 -34.61
CA THR A 290 3.04 -0.15 -34.65
C THR A 290 3.59 -0.01 -36.07
#